data_16fbf26ba1951c1e5ed1bb374e8b5169
#
_entry.id   16fbf26ba1951c1e5ed1bb374e8b5169
#
_cell.length_a   1.000
_cell.length_b   1.000
_cell.length_c   1.000
_cell.angle_alpha   90.00
_cell.angle_beta   90.00
_cell.angle_gamma   90.00
#
_symmetry.space_group_name_H-M   'P 1'
#
loop_
_entity.id
_entity.type
_entity.pdbx_description
1 polymer ?
#
loop_
_entity_poly.entity_id
_entity_poly.type
_entity_poly.pdbx_seq_one_letter_code
_entity_poly.pdbx_strand_id
1 'polypeptide(L)'
;MTELQDIDFVELSDEEMHLYSRQILLDGWDIEAQEKLKLANILIVGAGGIGCSSAELLARAGVGKITLIDADTIEISNLQRQIAFGHEDIGRYKAEVLAKRLQKINPYICVEYFNERLDEHNIDRLVEHQDVVLDGCDNFTTRYLVNSACKKHQVALISASAIGFQAQMFMVEGDSACYECLFPKEQHDNEGLRCAESGVLATTPVMIASLQAHHTLLYLGLNRTPLKQKLLLWDGLNMTQRIVNFDKDINCPLCQAS
;
A
#
# COMPACT_ATOMS: atom_id res chain seq x y z
N MET A 1 -12.10 34.19 12.40
CA MET A 1 -13.01 33.58 11.43
C MET A 1 -12.10 32.87 10.44
N THR A 2 -11.84 31.61 10.69
CA THR A 2 -11.04 30.76 9.82
C THR A 2 -11.96 30.29 8.68
N GLU A 3 -11.61 30.65 7.46
CA GLU A 3 -12.30 30.16 6.25
C GLU A 3 -12.26 28.64 6.27
N LEU A 4 -13.44 28.04 6.31
CA LEU A 4 -13.63 26.63 5.99
C LEU A 4 -13.25 26.49 4.51
N GLN A 5 -12.13 25.82 4.23
CA GLN A 5 -11.81 25.39 2.88
C GLN A 5 -12.98 24.54 2.39
N ASP A 6 -13.51 24.89 1.22
CA ASP A 6 -14.52 24.10 0.51
C ASP A 6 -13.95 22.67 0.35
N ILE A 7 -14.46 21.75 1.14
CA ILE A 7 -14.24 20.32 0.92
C ILE A 7 -15.10 20.03 -0.31
N ASP A 8 -14.46 19.66 -1.43
CA ASP A 8 -15.15 19.14 -2.60
C ASP A 8 -15.99 17.94 -2.18
N PHE A 9 -17.28 18.14 -1.99
CA PHE A 9 -18.23 17.09 -1.68
C PHE A 9 -18.49 16.31 -2.97
N VAL A 10 -18.10 15.04 -3.01
CA VAL A 10 -18.45 14.12 -4.09
C VAL A 10 -19.49 13.13 -3.56
N GLU A 11 -20.75 13.35 -3.90
CA GLU A 11 -21.85 12.45 -3.53
C GLU A 11 -21.69 11.06 -4.18
N LEU A 12 -22.07 10.04 -3.44
CA LEU A 12 -22.19 8.68 -3.97
C LEU A 12 -23.45 8.55 -4.83
N SER A 13 -23.36 7.87 -5.97
CA SER A 13 -24.54 7.49 -6.73
C SER A 13 -25.36 6.42 -5.98
N ASP A 14 -26.61 6.21 -6.40
CA ASP A 14 -27.46 5.15 -5.82
C ASP A 14 -26.84 3.76 -5.98
N GLU A 15 -26.17 3.50 -7.10
CA GLU A 15 -25.47 2.25 -7.36
C GLU A 15 -24.25 2.09 -6.44
N GLU A 16 -23.48 3.14 -6.21
CA GLU A 16 -22.37 3.14 -5.27
C GLU A 16 -22.84 2.95 -3.84
N MET A 17 -23.93 3.64 -3.44
CA MET A 17 -24.56 3.45 -2.14
C MET A 17 -24.99 1.99 -1.92
N HIS A 18 -25.54 1.35 -2.96
CA HIS A 18 -25.90 -0.05 -2.91
C HIS A 18 -24.67 -0.98 -2.84
N LEU A 19 -23.64 -0.72 -3.65
CA LEU A 19 -22.39 -1.49 -3.70
C LEU A 19 -21.67 -1.46 -2.35
N TYR A 20 -21.57 -0.28 -1.73
CA TYR A 20 -20.83 -0.09 -0.48
C TYR A 20 -21.71 -0.18 0.78
N SER A 21 -22.99 -0.57 0.64
CA SER A 21 -23.98 -0.57 1.71
C SER A 21 -23.51 -1.28 2.98
N ARG A 22 -22.80 -2.43 2.84
CA ARG A 22 -22.30 -3.19 3.99
C ARG A 22 -21.19 -2.48 4.76
N GLN A 23 -20.48 -1.58 4.13
CA GLN A 23 -19.43 -0.76 4.71
C GLN A 23 -20.03 0.51 5.35
N ILE A 24 -20.97 1.15 4.67
CA ILE A 24 -21.68 2.35 5.12
C ILE A 24 -22.46 2.08 6.42
N LEU A 25 -22.99 0.85 6.61
CA LEU A 25 -23.74 0.46 7.81
C LEU A 25 -22.89 0.18 9.05
N LEU A 26 -21.55 0.27 8.95
CA LEU A 26 -20.69 0.10 10.12
C LEU A 26 -20.75 1.33 11.02
N ASP A 27 -20.96 1.14 12.31
CA ASP A 27 -20.90 2.20 13.31
C ASP A 27 -19.55 2.94 13.22
N GLY A 28 -19.61 4.25 12.99
CA GLY A 28 -18.46 5.14 12.88
C GLY A 28 -17.75 5.11 11.51
N TRP A 29 -18.30 4.41 10.51
CA TRP A 29 -17.86 4.53 9.12
C TRP A 29 -18.75 5.50 8.34
N ASP A 30 -20.04 5.20 8.21
CA ASP A 30 -21.11 5.94 7.54
C ASP A 30 -20.82 6.43 6.10
N ILE A 31 -21.68 7.30 5.57
CA ILE A 31 -21.59 7.85 4.22
C ILE A 31 -20.37 8.76 4.07
N GLU A 32 -20.07 9.58 5.07
CA GLU A 32 -18.96 10.54 5.04
C GLU A 32 -17.60 9.85 4.84
N ALA A 33 -17.36 8.73 5.56
CA ALA A 33 -16.13 7.96 5.39
C ALA A 33 -16.04 7.32 3.98
N GLN A 34 -17.16 6.90 3.40
CA GLN A 34 -17.21 6.34 2.06
C GLN A 34 -16.96 7.40 0.99
N GLU A 35 -17.46 8.62 1.16
CA GLU A 35 -17.22 9.76 0.28
C GLU A 35 -15.74 10.19 0.31
N LYS A 36 -15.11 10.17 1.48
CA LYS A 36 -13.66 10.36 1.62
C LYS A 36 -12.86 9.32 0.83
N LEU A 37 -13.28 8.04 0.85
CA LEU A 37 -12.62 7.02 0.02
C LEU A 37 -12.76 7.31 -1.48
N LYS A 38 -13.93 7.77 -1.91
CA LYS A 38 -14.19 8.11 -3.32
C LYS A 38 -13.30 9.25 -3.81
N LEU A 39 -12.92 10.17 -2.95
CA LEU A 39 -12.00 11.27 -3.27
C LEU A 39 -10.52 10.85 -3.21
N ALA A 40 -10.21 9.77 -2.51
CA ALA A 40 -8.85 9.39 -2.22
C ALA A 40 -8.06 8.90 -3.44
N ASN A 41 -6.78 9.29 -3.50
CA ASN A 41 -5.82 8.88 -4.50
C ASN A 41 -4.71 8.07 -3.84
N ILE A 42 -4.43 6.87 -4.33
CA ILE A 42 -3.38 6.02 -3.79
C ILE A 42 -2.42 5.52 -4.87
N LEU A 43 -1.14 5.41 -4.50
CA LEU A 43 -0.14 4.73 -5.29
C LEU A 43 0.19 3.36 -4.66
N ILE A 44 0.20 2.32 -5.46
CA ILE A 44 0.66 0.99 -5.05
C ILE A 44 1.93 0.66 -5.82
N VAL A 45 3.02 0.51 -5.08
CA VAL A 45 4.34 0.16 -5.62
C VAL A 45 4.53 -1.35 -5.53
N GLY A 46 4.58 -1.99 -6.71
CA GLY A 46 4.65 -3.44 -6.86
C GLY A 46 3.28 -4.10 -6.94
N ALA A 47 3.03 -4.86 -8.01
CA ALA A 47 1.82 -5.66 -8.24
C ALA A 47 2.06 -7.15 -7.92
N GLY A 48 2.97 -7.45 -6.98
CA GLY A 48 3.28 -8.78 -6.49
C GLY A 48 2.21 -9.34 -5.53
N GLY A 49 2.58 -10.31 -4.69
CA GLY A 49 1.64 -10.99 -3.77
C GLY A 49 0.94 -10.08 -2.78
N ILE A 50 1.63 -9.03 -2.28
CA ILE A 50 1.04 -8.03 -1.39
C ILE A 50 0.24 -7.03 -2.22
N GLY A 51 0.88 -6.36 -3.19
CA GLY A 51 0.25 -5.25 -3.91
C GLY A 51 -1.00 -5.66 -4.68
N CYS A 52 -1.02 -6.81 -5.36
CA CYS A 52 -2.22 -7.23 -6.07
C CYS A 52 -3.40 -7.53 -5.14
N SER A 53 -3.13 -8.08 -3.95
CA SER A 53 -4.16 -8.39 -2.96
C SER A 53 -4.69 -7.11 -2.29
N SER A 54 -3.80 -6.18 -1.90
CA SER A 54 -4.19 -4.88 -1.35
C SER A 54 -5.00 -4.06 -2.35
N ALA A 55 -4.54 -4.02 -3.62
CA ALA A 55 -5.23 -3.30 -4.69
C ALA A 55 -6.66 -3.80 -4.90
N GLU A 56 -6.87 -5.12 -4.93
CA GLU A 56 -8.20 -5.70 -5.11
C GLU A 56 -9.13 -5.33 -3.95
N LEU A 57 -8.65 -5.41 -2.71
CA LEU A 57 -9.45 -5.06 -1.53
C LEU A 57 -9.82 -3.56 -1.52
N LEU A 58 -8.88 -2.68 -1.85
CA LEU A 58 -9.11 -1.24 -1.89
C LEU A 58 -10.03 -0.81 -3.04
N ALA A 59 -9.90 -1.45 -4.20
CA ALA A 59 -10.81 -1.25 -5.32
C ALA A 59 -12.26 -1.66 -4.95
N ARG A 60 -12.44 -2.81 -4.29
CA ARG A 60 -13.74 -3.28 -3.81
C ARG A 60 -14.34 -2.37 -2.74
N ALA A 61 -13.49 -1.77 -1.92
CA ALA A 61 -13.92 -0.82 -0.88
C ALA A 61 -14.28 0.56 -1.42
N GLY A 62 -13.93 0.88 -2.67
CA GLY A 62 -14.31 2.14 -3.31
C GLY A 62 -13.29 3.27 -3.16
N VAL A 63 -12.00 2.96 -3.05
CA VAL A 63 -10.95 3.99 -3.17
C VAL A 63 -10.98 4.56 -4.58
N GLY A 64 -11.20 5.89 -4.69
CA GLY A 64 -11.57 6.54 -5.93
C GLY A 64 -10.53 6.47 -7.04
N LYS A 65 -9.25 6.63 -6.72
CA LYS A 65 -8.17 6.49 -7.70
C LYS A 65 -7.05 5.59 -7.18
N ILE A 66 -6.71 4.58 -7.98
CA ILE A 66 -5.60 3.65 -7.71
C ILE A 66 -4.59 3.75 -8.85
N THR A 67 -3.37 4.14 -8.52
CA THR A 67 -2.24 4.14 -9.44
C THR A 67 -1.35 2.94 -9.13
N LEU A 68 -1.02 2.15 -10.15
CA LEU A 68 -0.17 0.96 -10.03
C LEU A 68 1.15 1.18 -10.77
N ILE A 69 2.28 0.79 -10.17
CA ILE A 69 3.56 0.75 -10.86
C ILE A 69 4.26 -0.60 -10.62
N ASP A 70 4.57 -1.30 -11.70
CA ASP A 70 5.34 -2.56 -11.69
C ASP A 70 5.90 -2.82 -13.09
N ALA A 71 7.19 -3.13 -13.21
CA ALA A 71 7.85 -3.39 -14.48
C ALA A 71 7.81 -4.86 -14.90
N ASP A 72 7.43 -5.76 -14.00
CA ASP A 72 7.53 -7.20 -14.21
C ASP A 72 6.40 -7.74 -15.07
N THR A 73 6.70 -8.88 -15.73
CA THR A 73 5.69 -9.74 -16.33
C THR A 73 5.29 -10.87 -15.38
N ILE A 74 4.12 -11.42 -15.63
CA ILE A 74 3.57 -12.54 -14.87
C ILE A 74 4.28 -13.82 -15.26
N GLU A 75 4.79 -14.54 -14.27
CA GLU A 75 5.45 -15.83 -14.41
C GLU A 75 4.64 -16.94 -13.73
N ILE A 76 4.82 -18.17 -14.16
CA ILE A 76 4.16 -19.34 -13.57
C ILE A 76 4.45 -19.45 -12.07
N SER A 77 5.66 -19.10 -11.64
CA SER A 77 6.10 -19.10 -10.24
C SER A 77 5.36 -18.06 -9.36
N ASN A 78 4.71 -17.08 -9.98
CA ASN A 78 3.94 -16.05 -9.29
C ASN A 78 2.54 -16.54 -8.89
N LEU A 79 1.94 -17.43 -9.67
CA LEU A 79 0.54 -17.83 -9.54
C LEU A 79 0.20 -18.48 -8.19
N GLN A 80 1.20 -19.01 -7.49
CA GLN A 80 0.98 -19.62 -6.17
C GLN A 80 0.61 -18.60 -5.07
N ARG A 81 0.92 -17.27 -5.25
CA ARG A 81 0.68 -16.25 -4.24
C ARG A 81 0.15 -14.91 -4.76
N GLN A 82 0.15 -14.70 -6.07
CA GLN A 82 -0.35 -13.49 -6.71
C GLN A 82 -1.76 -13.74 -7.25
N ILE A 83 -2.75 -13.65 -6.36
CA ILE A 83 -4.14 -14.12 -6.57
C ILE A 83 -4.91 -13.40 -7.67
N ALA A 84 -4.38 -12.27 -8.17
CA ALA A 84 -5.00 -11.51 -9.25
C ALA A 84 -4.74 -12.11 -10.65
N PHE A 85 -3.84 -13.07 -10.77
CA PHE A 85 -3.36 -13.57 -12.06
C PHE A 85 -3.70 -15.05 -12.28
N GLY A 86 -4.02 -15.40 -13.53
CA GLY A 86 -4.26 -16.77 -13.98
C GLY A 86 -3.22 -17.24 -15.00
N HIS A 87 -3.34 -18.50 -15.43
CA HIS A 87 -2.46 -19.08 -16.44
C HIS A 87 -2.51 -18.33 -17.78
N GLU A 88 -3.65 -17.75 -18.11
CA GLU A 88 -3.89 -16.95 -19.31
C GLU A 88 -3.15 -15.61 -19.32
N ASP A 89 -2.65 -15.18 -18.17
CA ASP A 89 -1.96 -13.90 -18.02
C ASP A 89 -0.43 -14.02 -18.09
N ILE A 90 0.11 -15.25 -18.14
CA ILE A 90 1.57 -15.47 -18.18
C ILE A 90 2.20 -14.70 -19.34
N GLY A 91 3.28 -13.97 -19.05
CA GLY A 91 4.02 -13.13 -20.00
C GLY A 91 3.48 -11.73 -20.20
N ARG A 92 2.31 -11.40 -19.66
CA ARG A 92 1.75 -10.03 -19.68
C ARG A 92 2.28 -9.21 -18.51
N TYR A 93 2.28 -7.89 -18.62
CA TYR A 93 2.68 -7.00 -17.54
C TYR A 93 1.72 -7.08 -16.35
N LYS A 94 2.28 -7.18 -15.13
CA LYS A 94 1.51 -7.30 -13.89
C LYS A 94 0.60 -6.11 -13.65
N ALA A 95 1.14 -4.88 -13.76
CA ALA A 95 0.36 -3.65 -13.50
C ALA A 95 -0.80 -3.50 -14.49
N GLU A 96 -0.60 -3.81 -15.77
CA GLU A 96 -1.66 -3.75 -16.80
C GLU A 96 -2.79 -4.74 -16.53
N VAL A 97 -2.45 -6.01 -16.25
CA VAL A 97 -3.44 -7.06 -16.00
C VAL A 97 -4.24 -6.75 -14.75
N LEU A 98 -3.54 -6.33 -13.68
CA LEU A 98 -4.17 -5.94 -12.42
C LEU A 98 -5.12 -4.77 -12.64
N ALA A 99 -4.69 -3.69 -13.30
CA ALA A 99 -5.53 -2.52 -13.57
C ALA A 99 -6.84 -2.88 -14.29
N LYS A 100 -6.73 -3.69 -15.35
CA LYS A 100 -7.90 -4.17 -16.10
C LYS A 100 -8.84 -5.03 -15.26
N ARG A 101 -8.30 -5.80 -14.30
CA ARG A 101 -9.07 -6.58 -13.35
C ARG A 101 -9.80 -5.69 -12.36
N LEU A 102 -9.10 -4.71 -11.76
CA LEU A 102 -9.71 -3.77 -10.80
C LEU A 102 -10.85 -2.98 -11.43
N GLN A 103 -10.67 -2.49 -12.66
CA GLN A 103 -11.71 -1.75 -13.39
C GLN A 103 -12.96 -2.60 -13.68
N LYS A 104 -12.81 -3.93 -13.84
CA LYS A 104 -13.95 -4.85 -13.97
C LYS A 104 -14.62 -5.14 -12.64
N ILE A 105 -13.86 -5.16 -11.53
CA ILE A 105 -14.38 -5.39 -10.17
C ILE A 105 -15.21 -4.20 -9.72
N ASN A 106 -14.71 -2.99 -9.97
CA ASN A 106 -15.38 -1.76 -9.59
C ASN A 106 -15.30 -0.73 -10.73
N PRO A 107 -16.40 -0.51 -11.47
CA PRO A 107 -16.42 0.44 -12.58
C PRO A 107 -16.47 1.91 -12.13
N TYR A 108 -16.70 2.18 -10.84
CA TYR A 108 -16.86 3.55 -10.29
C TYR A 108 -15.54 4.17 -9.84
N ILE A 109 -14.43 3.44 -9.92
CA ILE A 109 -13.09 3.94 -9.55
C ILE A 109 -12.25 4.21 -10.80
N CYS A 110 -11.23 5.05 -10.67
CA CYS A 110 -10.21 5.27 -11.69
C CYS A 110 -8.99 4.40 -11.41
N VAL A 111 -8.49 3.67 -12.40
CA VAL A 111 -7.27 2.88 -12.25
C VAL A 111 -6.27 3.26 -13.34
N GLU A 112 -5.13 3.78 -12.93
CA GLU A 112 -3.99 4.06 -13.80
C GLU A 112 -2.88 3.04 -13.56
N TYR A 113 -2.07 2.77 -14.58
CA TYR A 113 -0.95 1.84 -14.42
C TYR A 113 0.27 2.25 -15.23
N PHE A 114 1.45 1.91 -14.73
CA PHE A 114 2.74 2.12 -15.36
C PHE A 114 3.50 0.80 -15.38
N ASN A 115 3.79 0.30 -16.59
CA ASN A 115 4.63 -0.89 -16.80
C ASN A 115 6.10 -0.47 -16.80
N GLU A 116 6.54 0.20 -15.75
CA GLU A 116 7.84 0.82 -15.61
C GLU A 116 8.46 0.45 -14.27
N ARG A 117 9.80 0.46 -14.21
CA ARG A 117 10.51 0.39 -12.94
C ARG A 117 10.40 1.75 -12.23
N LEU A 118 10.10 1.70 -10.94
CA LEU A 118 10.17 2.90 -10.12
C LEU A 118 11.64 3.29 -9.91
N ASP A 119 11.97 4.54 -10.24
CA ASP A 119 13.30 5.10 -10.12
C ASP A 119 13.27 6.59 -9.71
N GLU A 120 14.45 7.21 -9.61
CA GLU A 120 14.60 8.61 -9.20
C GLU A 120 13.97 9.61 -10.19
N HIS A 121 13.70 9.21 -11.44
CA HIS A 121 13.15 10.11 -12.47
C HIS A 121 11.62 10.15 -12.45
N ASN A 122 10.97 9.09 -11.96
CA ASN A 122 9.50 8.99 -11.99
C ASN A 122 8.84 9.03 -10.61
N ILE A 123 9.57 8.78 -9.52
CA ILE A 123 9.01 8.65 -8.17
C ILE A 123 8.29 9.93 -7.69
N ASP A 124 8.91 11.10 -7.84
CA ASP A 124 8.33 12.35 -7.36
C ASP A 124 6.97 12.63 -8.02
N ARG A 125 6.90 12.50 -9.35
CA ARG A 125 5.67 12.67 -10.14
C ARG A 125 4.54 11.71 -9.71
N LEU A 126 4.91 10.51 -9.26
CA LEU A 126 3.94 9.49 -8.87
C LEU A 126 3.44 9.66 -7.44
N VAL A 127 4.25 10.26 -6.56
CA VAL A 127 3.96 10.40 -5.12
C VAL A 127 3.28 11.72 -4.78
N GLU A 128 3.65 12.84 -5.43
CA GLU A 128 3.33 14.20 -4.98
C GLU A 128 1.83 14.51 -4.81
N HIS A 129 0.95 13.77 -5.49
CA HIS A 129 -0.51 13.99 -5.46
C HIS A 129 -1.28 12.80 -4.87
N GLN A 130 -0.62 11.97 -4.08
CA GLN A 130 -1.26 10.84 -3.44
C GLN A 130 -1.61 11.17 -1.98
N ASP A 131 -2.69 10.59 -1.49
CA ASP A 131 -3.04 10.63 -0.07
C ASP A 131 -2.23 9.59 0.72
N VAL A 132 -1.94 8.45 0.09
CA VAL A 132 -1.11 7.40 0.67
C VAL A 132 -0.42 6.56 -0.41
N VAL A 133 0.80 6.12 -0.09
CA VAL A 133 1.55 5.14 -0.88
C VAL A 133 1.57 3.81 -0.14
N LEU A 134 1.24 2.74 -0.84
CA LEU A 134 1.39 1.37 -0.36
C LEU A 134 2.63 0.75 -0.99
N ASP A 135 3.56 0.34 -0.14
CA ASP A 135 4.75 -0.40 -0.56
C ASP A 135 4.56 -1.89 -0.30
N GLY A 136 4.58 -2.67 -1.38
CA GLY A 136 4.60 -4.12 -1.40
C GLY A 136 5.76 -4.68 -2.22
N CYS A 137 6.82 -3.89 -2.43
CA CYS A 137 8.00 -4.32 -3.18
C CYS A 137 8.88 -5.28 -2.34
N ASP A 138 9.75 -6.00 -3.02
CA ASP A 138 10.57 -7.07 -2.44
C ASP A 138 12.05 -6.70 -2.29
N ASN A 139 12.42 -5.43 -2.57
CA ASN A 139 13.81 -4.99 -2.50
C ASN A 139 13.98 -3.69 -1.71
N PHE A 140 15.08 -3.58 -1.00
CA PHE A 140 15.39 -2.44 -0.13
C PHE A 140 15.58 -1.13 -0.91
N THR A 141 16.22 -1.18 -2.08
CA THR A 141 16.48 0.02 -2.89
C THR A 141 15.19 0.78 -3.22
N THR A 142 14.17 0.06 -3.69
CA THR A 142 12.85 0.64 -3.96
C THR A 142 12.20 1.17 -2.68
N ARG A 143 12.30 0.44 -1.55
CA ARG A 143 11.74 0.88 -0.26
C ARG A 143 12.33 2.20 0.23
N TYR A 144 13.66 2.35 0.16
CA TYR A 144 14.31 3.60 0.52
C TYR A 144 13.92 4.75 -0.40
N LEU A 145 13.80 4.48 -1.70
CA LEU A 145 13.36 5.48 -2.67
C LEU A 145 11.94 5.97 -2.36
N VAL A 146 10.99 5.04 -2.15
CA VAL A 146 9.60 5.34 -1.80
C VAL A 146 9.54 6.12 -0.48
N ASN A 147 10.25 5.65 0.56
CA ASN A 147 10.29 6.32 1.86
C ASN A 147 10.81 7.77 1.74
N SER A 148 11.87 8.00 0.96
CA SER A 148 12.45 9.32 0.75
C SER A 148 11.45 10.26 0.05
N ALA A 149 10.79 9.78 -1.01
CA ALA A 149 9.80 10.57 -1.73
C ALA A 149 8.55 10.87 -0.86
N CYS A 150 8.05 9.89 -0.13
CA CYS A 150 6.92 10.10 0.79
C CYS A 150 7.25 11.15 1.87
N LYS A 151 8.45 11.11 2.45
CA LYS A 151 8.89 12.15 3.41
C LYS A 151 9.02 13.52 2.75
N LYS A 152 9.59 13.61 1.56
CA LYS A 152 9.76 14.85 0.81
C LYS A 152 8.42 15.52 0.48
N HIS A 153 7.42 14.73 0.05
CA HIS A 153 6.11 15.22 -0.36
C HIS A 153 5.07 15.19 0.77
N GLN A 154 5.47 14.79 2.00
CA GLN A 154 4.59 14.66 3.17
C GLN A 154 3.39 13.72 2.94
N VAL A 155 3.56 12.71 2.10
CA VAL A 155 2.58 11.67 1.79
C VAL A 155 2.73 10.50 2.77
N ALA A 156 1.62 9.96 3.24
CA ALA A 156 1.65 8.79 4.11
C ALA A 156 2.18 7.54 3.37
N LEU A 157 2.95 6.70 4.07
CA LEU A 157 3.46 5.43 3.54
C LEU A 157 3.03 4.28 4.43
N ILE A 158 2.42 3.24 3.86
CA ILE A 158 2.15 1.98 4.54
C ILE A 158 3.00 0.90 3.88
N SER A 159 4.12 0.55 4.54
CA SER A 159 5.06 -0.46 4.03
C SER A 159 4.77 -1.83 4.63
N ALA A 160 4.70 -2.86 3.77
CA ALA A 160 4.48 -4.24 4.16
C ALA A 160 5.50 -5.18 3.50
N SER A 161 5.84 -6.26 4.20
CA SER A 161 6.70 -7.32 3.66
C SER A 161 6.32 -8.69 4.18
N ALA A 162 6.64 -9.71 3.40
CA ALA A 162 6.36 -11.12 3.71
C ALA A 162 7.53 -12.00 3.27
N ILE A 163 7.97 -12.90 4.16
CA ILE A 163 9.03 -13.88 3.90
C ILE A 163 8.74 -15.16 4.70
N GLY A 164 8.86 -16.32 4.09
CA GLY A 164 8.56 -17.57 4.77
C GLY A 164 7.13 -17.62 5.30
N PHE A 165 7.01 -17.74 6.61
CA PHE A 165 5.75 -17.68 7.36
C PHE A 165 5.56 -16.33 8.06
N GLN A 166 6.48 -15.39 7.90
CA GLN A 166 6.51 -14.15 8.63
C GLN A 166 6.14 -12.96 7.75
N ALA A 167 5.51 -11.98 8.36
CA ALA A 167 5.21 -10.72 7.72
C ALA A 167 5.34 -9.56 8.70
N GLN A 168 5.55 -8.37 8.15
CA GLN A 168 5.62 -7.14 8.95
C GLN A 168 4.99 -5.97 8.21
N MET A 169 4.52 -5.00 8.96
CA MET A 169 3.93 -3.78 8.44
C MET A 169 4.09 -2.63 9.42
N PHE A 170 4.25 -1.43 8.90
CA PHE A 170 4.22 -0.20 9.68
C PHE A 170 3.77 0.99 8.81
N MET A 171 3.52 2.12 9.45
CA MET A 171 3.07 3.34 8.79
C MET A 171 4.02 4.49 9.12
N VAL A 172 4.36 5.25 8.07
CA VAL A 172 5.05 6.54 8.14
C VAL A 172 4.04 7.63 7.79
N GLU A 173 3.89 8.62 8.65
CA GLU A 173 2.96 9.73 8.43
C GLU A 173 3.49 11.00 9.10
N GLY A 174 3.49 12.10 8.35
CA GLY A 174 3.92 13.41 8.84
C GLY A 174 5.32 13.35 9.49
N ASP A 175 5.41 13.82 10.73
CA ASP A 175 6.66 13.86 11.50
C ASP A 175 7.00 12.54 12.24
N SER A 176 6.40 11.40 11.86
CA SER A 176 6.75 10.10 12.45
C SER A 176 8.14 9.62 12.03
N ALA A 177 8.68 8.62 12.77
CA ALA A 177 9.85 7.87 12.36
C ALA A 177 9.63 7.25 10.96
N CYS A 178 10.64 7.29 10.11
CA CYS A 178 10.57 6.80 8.74
C CYS A 178 11.09 5.36 8.60
N TYR A 179 11.04 4.81 7.38
CA TYR A 179 11.58 3.47 7.09
C TYR A 179 13.05 3.34 7.49
N GLU A 180 13.87 4.36 7.20
CA GLU A 180 15.31 4.36 7.46
C GLU A 180 15.65 4.46 8.96
N CYS A 181 14.76 5.01 9.80
CA CYS A 181 14.90 4.93 11.26
C CYS A 181 14.81 3.49 11.78
N LEU A 182 13.99 2.66 11.15
CA LEU A 182 13.76 1.27 11.56
C LEU A 182 14.75 0.30 10.89
N PHE A 183 15.11 0.59 9.64
CA PHE A 183 16.02 -0.21 8.81
C PHE A 183 17.10 0.69 8.21
N PRO A 184 18.20 0.96 8.94
CA PRO A 184 19.30 1.80 8.43
C PRO A 184 19.96 1.19 7.19
N LYS A 185 20.23 2.02 6.16
CA LYS A 185 20.79 1.56 4.86
C LYS A 185 22.09 0.77 5.01
N GLU A 186 22.99 1.22 5.89
CA GLU A 186 24.31 0.62 6.10
C GLU A 186 24.25 -0.86 6.51
N GLN A 187 23.13 -1.31 7.08
CA GLN A 187 22.95 -2.69 7.54
C GLN A 187 22.40 -3.61 6.44
N HIS A 188 21.86 -3.05 5.35
CA HIS A 188 21.11 -3.81 4.35
C HIS A 188 21.70 -3.78 2.94
N ASP A 189 22.84 -3.12 2.71
CA ASP A 189 23.51 -3.05 1.40
C ASP A 189 23.84 -4.43 0.78
N ASN A 190 23.87 -5.50 1.58
CA ASN A 190 24.17 -6.87 1.15
C ASN A 190 22.98 -7.86 1.26
N GLU A 191 21.79 -7.42 1.71
CA GLU A 191 20.68 -8.34 1.99
C GLU A 191 19.66 -8.49 0.83
N GLY A 192 19.79 -7.72 -0.24
CA GLY A 192 18.89 -7.77 -1.39
C GLY A 192 18.80 -9.15 -2.08
N LEU A 193 19.83 -9.98 -1.93
CA LEU A 193 19.86 -11.36 -2.44
C LEU A 193 19.07 -12.35 -1.57
N ARG A 194 18.90 -12.07 -0.29
CA ARG A 194 18.29 -13.03 0.65
C ARG A 194 16.76 -13.10 0.54
N CYS A 195 16.09 -12.01 0.20
CA CYS A 195 14.64 -12.01 0.02
C CYS A 195 14.21 -12.79 -1.24
N ALA A 196 14.94 -12.66 -2.34
CA ALA A 196 14.63 -13.35 -3.60
C ALA A 196 14.87 -14.88 -3.53
N GLU A 197 15.80 -15.31 -2.66
CA GLU A 197 16.13 -16.73 -2.45
C GLU A 197 15.28 -17.41 -1.36
N SER A 198 14.55 -16.63 -0.57
CA SER A 198 13.72 -17.15 0.51
C SER A 198 12.34 -17.51 -0.01
N GLY A 199 11.85 -18.71 0.32
CA GLY A 199 10.48 -19.10 0.03
C GLY A 199 9.46 -18.27 0.82
N VAL A 200 8.22 -18.26 0.36
CA VAL A 200 7.09 -17.65 1.06
C VAL A 200 5.84 -18.52 0.94
N LEU A 201 5.14 -18.76 2.04
CA LEU A 201 3.87 -19.47 2.01
C LEU A 201 2.82 -18.62 1.28
N ALA A 202 2.01 -19.26 0.43
CA ALA A 202 1.04 -18.57 -0.44
C ALA A 202 0.14 -17.57 0.31
N THR A 203 -0.26 -17.92 1.52
CA THR A 203 -1.17 -17.09 2.35
C THR A 203 -0.49 -15.93 3.04
N THR A 204 0.82 -15.98 3.29
CA THR A 204 1.53 -14.94 4.06
C THR A 204 1.42 -13.54 3.42
N PRO A 205 1.68 -13.36 2.10
CA PRO A 205 1.51 -12.06 1.46
C PRO A 205 0.05 -11.58 1.45
N VAL A 206 -0.91 -12.50 1.28
CA VAL A 206 -2.34 -12.15 1.29
C VAL A 206 -2.80 -11.68 2.68
N MET A 207 -2.33 -12.34 3.73
CA MET A 207 -2.63 -11.94 5.12
C MET A 207 -2.15 -10.53 5.42
N ILE A 208 -0.90 -10.22 5.13
CA ILE A 208 -0.37 -8.89 5.40
C ILE A 208 -0.96 -7.82 4.46
N ALA A 209 -1.29 -8.18 3.22
CA ALA A 209 -1.98 -7.31 2.29
C ALA A 209 -3.38 -6.93 2.79
N SER A 210 -4.10 -7.87 3.41
CA SER A 210 -5.40 -7.59 4.02
C SER A 210 -5.27 -6.58 5.17
N LEU A 211 -4.23 -6.69 6.00
CA LEU A 211 -3.95 -5.72 7.05
C LEU A 211 -3.50 -4.37 6.48
N GLN A 212 -2.69 -4.36 5.41
CA GLN A 212 -2.28 -3.13 4.73
C GLN A 212 -3.49 -2.38 4.15
N ALA A 213 -4.36 -3.09 3.44
CA ALA A 213 -5.60 -2.52 2.93
C ALA A 213 -6.51 -2.01 4.05
N HIS A 214 -6.68 -2.79 5.13
CA HIS A 214 -7.46 -2.38 6.30
C HIS A 214 -6.95 -1.07 6.93
N HIS A 215 -5.63 -0.93 7.14
CA HIS A 215 -5.06 0.29 7.69
C HIS A 215 -5.19 1.46 6.73
N THR A 216 -5.10 1.22 5.42
CA THR A 216 -5.35 2.23 4.40
C THR A 216 -6.79 2.75 4.49
N LEU A 217 -7.77 1.87 4.62
CA LEU A 217 -9.18 2.25 4.79
C LEU A 217 -9.41 3.06 6.08
N LEU A 218 -8.82 2.62 7.21
CA LEU A 218 -8.91 3.36 8.47
C LEU A 218 -8.29 4.76 8.36
N TYR A 219 -7.18 4.88 7.66
CA TYR A 219 -6.51 6.16 7.43
C TYR A 219 -7.37 7.08 6.57
N LEU A 220 -7.76 6.63 5.39
CA LEU A 220 -8.49 7.45 4.42
C LEU A 220 -9.91 7.81 4.88
N GLY A 221 -10.66 6.82 5.38
CA GLY A 221 -12.05 7.02 5.78
C GLY A 221 -12.21 7.70 7.14
N LEU A 222 -11.38 7.33 8.12
CA LEU A 222 -11.57 7.71 9.52
C LEU A 222 -10.43 8.56 10.09
N ASN A 223 -9.40 8.86 9.32
CA ASN A 223 -8.18 9.52 9.79
C ASN A 223 -7.56 8.81 11.03
N ARG A 224 -7.55 7.45 11.03
CA ARG A 224 -7.03 6.63 12.12
C ARG A 224 -5.69 6.02 11.73
N THR A 225 -4.69 6.19 12.59
CA THR A 225 -3.30 5.74 12.37
C THR A 225 -2.80 4.83 13.50
N PRO A 226 -3.43 3.67 13.73
CA PRO A 226 -3.10 2.80 14.88
C PRO A 226 -1.67 2.24 14.83
N LEU A 227 -1.02 2.24 13.66
CA LEU A 227 0.37 1.80 13.46
C LEU A 227 1.38 2.95 13.32
N LYS A 228 1.01 4.19 13.58
CA LYS A 228 1.98 5.29 13.62
C LYS A 228 3.03 5.02 14.70
N GLN A 229 4.32 5.01 14.32
CA GLN A 229 5.46 4.65 15.18
C GLN A 229 5.35 3.24 15.83
N LYS A 230 4.71 2.31 15.13
CA LYS A 230 4.58 0.92 15.56
C LYS A 230 4.84 -0.03 14.40
N LEU A 231 5.63 -1.06 14.69
CA LEU A 231 5.88 -2.18 13.79
C LEU A 231 4.98 -3.34 14.18
N LEU A 232 4.11 -3.75 13.27
CA LEU A 232 3.37 -4.99 13.39
C LEU A 232 4.24 -6.13 12.86
N LEU A 233 4.43 -7.16 13.67
CA LEU A 233 5.11 -8.40 13.34
C LEU A 233 4.10 -9.55 13.38
N TRP A 234 4.00 -10.29 12.28
CA TRP A 234 3.16 -11.47 12.14
C TRP A 234 4.04 -12.72 12.02
N ASP A 235 3.78 -13.72 12.85
CA ASP A 235 4.36 -15.06 12.78
C ASP A 235 3.25 -16.06 12.45
N GLY A 236 3.13 -16.43 11.18
CA GLY A 236 2.09 -17.33 10.70
C GLY A 236 2.33 -18.80 11.09
N LEU A 237 3.57 -19.19 11.46
CA LEU A 237 3.85 -20.54 11.92
C LEU A 237 3.26 -20.78 13.32
N ASN A 238 3.40 -19.78 14.20
CA ASN A 238 2.91 -19.84 15.59
C ASN A 238 1.56 -19.12 15.78
N MET A 239 0.99 -18.55 14.70
CA MET A 239 -0.25 -17.78 14.74
C MET A 239 -0.22 -16.67 15.79
N THR A 240 0.91 -15.94 15.87
CA THR A 240 1.09 -14.84 16.82
C THR A 240 1.30 -13.52 16.12
N GLN A 241 0.82 -12.46 16.75
CA GLN A 241 1.02 -11.09 16.31
C GLN A 241 1.62 -10.27 17.47
N ARG A 242 2.61 -9.46 17.16
CA ARG A 242 3.20 -8.51 18.10
C ARG A 242 3.23 -7.13 17.50
N ILE A 243 3.03 -6.12 18.34
CA ILE A 243 3.20 -4.71 17.98
C ILE A 243 4.34 -4.16 18.83
N VAL A 244 5.36 -3.61 18.16
CA VAL A 244 6.54 -3.04 18.77
C VAL A 244 6.57 -1.55 18.50
N ASN A 245 6.70 -0.72 19.54
CA ASN A 245 6.90 0.72 19.37
C ASN A 245 8.34 0.99 18.93
N PHE A 246 8.53 2.00 18.09
CA PHE A 246 9.84 2.52 17.73
C PHE A 246 9.80 4.04 17.59
N ASP A 247 10.91 4.70 17.84
CA ASP A 247 11.05 6.15 17.79
C ASP A 247 11.92 6.56 16.60
N LYS A 248 11.96 7.87 16.30
CA LYS A 248 12.92 8.40 15.34
C LYS A 248 14.33 8.12 15.80
N ASP A 249 15.16 7.62 14.88
CA ASP A 249 16.58 7.59 15.10
C ASP A 249 17.14 9.01 14.99
N ILE A 250 17.80 9.48 16.04
CA ILE A 250 18.43 10.81 16.09
C ILE A 250 19.51 10.98 15.02
N ASN A 251 20.08 9.90 14.52
CA ASN A 251 21.11 9.89 13.48
C ASN A 251 20.53 9.62 12.06
N CYS A 252 19.20 9.44 11.93
CA CYS A 252 18.61 9.16 10.64
C CYS A 252 18.82 10.34 9.68
N PRO A 253 19.55 10.16 8.57
CA PRO A 253 19.88 11.26 7.66
C PRO A 253 18.64 11.88 7.00
N LEU A 254 17.63 11.07 6.72
CA LEU A 254 16.39 11.53 6.09
C LEU A 254 15.51 12.33 7.06
N CYS A 255 15.43 11.93 8.33
CA CYS A 255 14.62 12.64 9.33
C CYS A 255 15.29 13.89 9.90
N GLN A 256 16.61 14.08 9.72
CA GLN A 256 17.33 15.29 10.09
C GLN A 256 17.26 16.37 9.01
N ALA A 257 17.06 15.98 7.75
CA ALA A 257 17.00 16.88 6.60
C ALA A 257 15.58 17.44 6.33
N SER A 258 14.60 17.04 7.13
CA SER A 258 13.17 17.36 6.95
C SER A 258 12.75 18.55 7.81
#